data_8e081f3af342cec2cf1972668743195b
#
_entry.id   8e081f3af342cec2cf1972668743195b
#
_cell.length_a   1.000
_cell.length_b   1.000
_cell.length_c   1.000
_cell.angle_alpha   90.00
_cell.angle_beta   90.00
_cell.angle_gamma   90.00
#
_symmetry.space_group_name_H-M   'P 1'
#
loop_
_entity.id
_entity.type
_entity.pdbx_description
1 polymer ?
#
loop_
_entity_poly.entity_id
_entity_poly.type
_entity_poly.pdbx_seq_one_letter_code
_entity_poly.pdbx_strand_id
1 'polypeptide(L)'
;KSTLVKIITGVYSMNAGEIFMDGEPVRINSPKDSENAGISIIHQDQQLVPFFDVTRNAFLGSEIRGKGGKLNFKKMKELVDEKLKLIESDFTSDQQISSLSVGQREQVAIVTALLQNPKLLILDEPTASLSSREIEKLFEVIGKLKKEGVTVIYISHHLDEIFRITDSITVLRDSRMQGTFSTESISRKDVVSLMIGKELKDFYPKEEAVIGDTVLEVEDVYSGTLVKGASFKLRRGEILGLAGLVGAGRTETMLAMYGVEKMKSGQVKIDGKPFAPKTPLEACRAGIAFIPEDRRNEGIVSQMDIAENLSLASTDLWARKGII
;
A
#
# COMPACT_ATOMS: atom_id res chain seq x y z
N LYS A 1 -3.45 -11.69 10.15
CA LYS A 1 -2.09 -11.58 9.58
C LYS A 1 -1.25 -10.64 10.44
N SER A 2 -1.57 -9.35 10.49
CA SER A 2 -0.76 -8.32 11.18
C SER A 2 -0.57 -8.59 12.68
N THR A 3 -1.54 -9.20 13.37
CA THR A 3 -1.40 -9.59 14.79
C THR A 3 -0.32 -10.67 14.96
N LEU A 4 -0.30 -11.68 14.10
CA LEU A 4 0.73 -12.73 14.13
C LEU A 4 2.13 -12.13 13.89
N VAL A 5 2.24 -11.23 12.92
CA VAL A 5 3.49 -10.51 12.64
C VAL A 5 3.95 -9.73 13.87
N LYS A 6 3.04 -8.95 14.50
CA LYS A 6 3.36 -8.18 15.72
C LYS A 6 3.80 -9.06 16.91
N ILE A 7 3.32 -10.30 16.99
CA ILE A 7 3.78 -11.27 17.98
C ILE A 7 5.19 -11.76 17.63
N ILE A 8 5.43 -12.19 16.38
CA ILE A 8 6.75 -12.67 15.92
C ILE A 8 7.81 -11.57 16.02
N THR A 9 7.43 -10.32 15.81
CA THR A 9 8.33 -9.17 15.92
C THR A 9 8.42 -8.56 17.33
N GLY A 10 7.76 -9.16 18.33
CA GLY A 10 7.86 -8.73 19.73
C GLY A 10 7.15 -7.43 20.07
N VAL A 11 6.31 -6.89 19.16
CA VAL A 11 5.46 -5.71 19.42
C VAL A 11 4.30 -6.08 20.34
N TYR A 12 3.77 -7.31 20.20
CA TYR A 12 2.76 -7.87 21.10
C TYR A 12 3.30 -9.11 21.79
N SER A 13 3.01 -9.24 23.07
CA SER A 13 3.31 -10.47 23.82
C SER A 13 2.37 -11.60 23.40
N MET A 14 2.91 -12.79 23.30
CA MET A 14 2.19 -14.03 23.02
C MET A 14 1.44 -14.51 24.27
N ASN A 15 0.16 -14.83 24.16
CA ASN A 15 -0.65 -15.34 25.25
C ASN A 15 -0.40 -16.83 25.53
N ALA A 16 -0.18 -17.62 24.48
CA ALA A 16 0.06 -19.05 24.53
C ALA A 16 0.74 -19.54 23.25
N GLY A 17 1.35 -20.72 23.30
CA GLY A 17 2.08 -21.33 22.21
C GLY A 17 3.58 -21.19 22.35
N GLU A 18 4.32 -21.57 21.33
CA GLU A 18 5.79 -21.55 21.30
C GLU A 18 6.26 -21.15 19.90
N ILE A 19 7.40 -20.46 19.84
CA ILE A 19 8.09 -20.10 18.61
C ILE A 19 9.41 -20.84 18.57
N PHE A 20 9.71 -21.48 17.45
CA PHE A 20 10.98 -22.18 17.23
C PHE A 20 11.71 -21.53 16.06
N MET A 21 13.03 -21.33 16.23
CA MET A 21 13.95 -20.91 15.18
C MET A 21 15.06 -21.97 15.08
N ASP A 22 15.29 -22.52 13.89
CA ASP A 22 16.27 -23.60 13.65
C ASP A 22 16.04 -24.82 14.59
N GLY A 23 14.79 -25.10 14.99
CA GLY A 23 14.44 -26.18 15.90
C GLY A 23 14.58 -25.85 17.40
N GLU A 24 15.14 -24.69 17.76
CA GLU A 24 15.30 -24.24 19.14
C GLU A 24 14.18 -23.28 19.55
N PRO A 25 13.62 -23.41 20.76
CA PRO A 25 12.57 -22.52 21.25
C PRO A 25 13.15 -21.12 21.51
N VAL A 26 12.47 -20.10 21.00
CA VAL A 26 12.84 -18.70 21.21
C VAL A 26 11.73 -17.95 21.93
N ARG A 27 12.10 -17.09 22.89
CA ARG A 27 11.17 -16.18 23.56
C ARG A 27 11.33 -14.78 23.01
N ILE A 28 10.26 -14.25 22.46
CA ILE A 28 10.21 -12.90 21.88
C ILE A 28 9.25 -12.08 22.70
N ASN A 29 9.77 -11.17 23.53
CA ASN A 29 9.01 -10.26 24.39
C ASN A 29 9.19 -8.80 24.00
N SER A 30 10.14 -8.54 23.09
CA SER A 30 10.46 -7.19 22.58
C SER A 30 10.94 -7.25 21.14
N PRO A 31 10.88 -6.14 20.39
CA PRO A 31 11.48 -6.07 19.05
C PRO A 31 12.97 -6.45 19.04
N LYS A 32 13.69 -6.13 20.13
CA LYS A 32 15.10 -6.49 20.25
C LYS A 32 15.33 -7.99 20.34
N ASP A 33 14.43 -8.73 20.99
CA ASP A 33 14.52 -10.20 21.04
C ASP A 33 14.30 -10.80 19.64
N SER A 34 13.36 -10.25 18.87
CA SER A 34 13.13 -10.64 17.49
C SER A 34 14.36 -10.41 16.61
N GLU A 35 14.98 -9.21 16.69
CA GLU A 35 16.24 -8.92 16.01
C GLU A 35 17.36 -9.89 16.40
N ASN A 36 17.51 -10.16 17.70
CA ASN A 36 18.55 -11.09 18.22
C ASN A 36 18.30 -12.53 17.75
N ALA A 37 17.05 -12.92 17.51
CA ALA A 37 16.69 -14.20 16.91
C ALA A 37 16.95 -14.24 15.39
N GLY A 38 17.36 -13.14 14.78
CA GLY A 38 17.62 -13.02 13.35
C GLY A 38 16.37 -12.80 12.51
N ILE A 39 15.34 -12.17 13.09
CA ILE A 39 14.08 -11.82 12.40
C ILE A 39 14.08 -10.32 12.11
N SER A 40 13.92 -9.95 10.85
CA SER A 40 13.72 -8.56 10.42
C SER A 40 12.39 -8.41 9.69
N ILE A 41 11.78 -7.25 9.81
CA ILE A 41 10.49 -6.94 9.18
C ILE A 41 10.57 -5.64 8.38
N ILE A 42 9.89 -5.64 7.25
CA ILE A 42 9.60 -4.45 6.47
C ILE A 42 8.08 -4.22 6.54
N HIS A 43 7.70 -3.11 7.15
CA HIS A 43 6.32 -2.71 7.32
C HIS A 43 5.77 -2.01 6.08
N GLN A 44 4.46 -2.06 5.88
CA GLN A 44 3.74 -1.39 4.81
C GLN A 44 3.97 0.15 4.79
N ASP A 45 4.01 0.77 5.97
CA ASP A 45 4.27 2.20 6.13
C ASP A 45 5.73 2.40 6.60
N GLN A 46 6.61 2.73 5.68
CA GLN A 46 8.03 2.99 6.00
C GLN A 46 8.20 4.38 6.59
N GLN A 47 8.67 4.42 7.83
CA GLN A 47 8.99 5.68 8.52
C GLN A 47 10.44 6.10 8.22
N LEU A 48 10.73 6.43 6.95
CA LEU A 48 12.03 6.99 6.56
C LEU A 48 12.06 8.49 6.84
N VAL A 49 13.21 8.98 7.32
CA VAL A 49 13.43 10.41 7.54
C VAL A 49 13.81 11.08 6.22
N PRO A 50 12.95 11.96 5.64
CA PRO A 50 13.12 12.45 4.28
C PRO A 50 14.41 13.25 4.04
N PHE A 51 14.89 13.95 5.08
CA PHE A 51 16.06 14.83 5.00
C PHE A 51 17.39 14.11 5.26
N PHE A 52 17.36 12.84 5.63
CA PHE A 52 18.56 12.02 5.80
C PHE A 52 18.92 11.37 4.47
N ASP A 53 20.23 11.09 4.31
CA ASP A 53 20.71 10.19 3.28
C ASP A 53 20.36 8.73 3.59
N VAL A 54 20.54 7.84 2.62
CA VAL A 54 20.29 6.41 2.74
C VAL A 54 21.09 5.81 3.89
N THR A 55 22.37 6.17 4.04
CA THR A 55 23.24 5.65 5.11
C THR A 55 22.71 6.00 6.50
N ARG A 56 22.33 7.24 6.72
CA ARG A 56 21.78 7.68 8.01
C ARG A 56 20.45 7.05 8.33
N ASN A 57 19.58 6.87 7.33
CA ASN A 57 18.32 6.17 7.53
C ASN A 57 18.54 4.70 7.88
N ALA A 58 19.41 4.01 7.14
CA ALA A 58 19.67 2.59 7.33
C ALA A 58 20.27 2.25 8.70
N PHE A 59 20.99 3.19 9.33
CA PHE A 59 21.60 3.01 10.64
C PHE A 59 20.92 3.79 11.76
N LEU A 60 19.76 4.37 11.53
CA LEU A 60 19.05 5.14 12.55
C LEU A 60 18.72 4.26 13.77
N GLY A 61 19.28 4.64 14.95
CA GLY A 61 19.12 3.86 16.18
C GLY A 61 20.09 2.67 16.34
N SER A 62 20.90 2.38 15.31
CA SER A 62 21.91 1.30 15.32
C SER A 62 23.29 1.76 14.82
N GLU A 63 23.62 3.02 15.06
CA GLU A 63 24.81 3.68 14.53
C GLU A 63 26.10 3.00 15.02
N ILE A 64 27.03 2.77 14.09
CA ILE A 64 28.35 2.22 14.41
C ILE A 64 29.23 3.31 14.99
N ARG A 65 29.76 3.08 16.18
CA ARG A 65 30.68 3.97 16.88
C ARG A 65 32.12 3.50 16.78
N GLY A 66 33.01 4.42 16.51
CA GLY A 66 34.46 4.21 16.50
C GLY A 66 35.09 4.53 17.87
N LYS A 67 36.42 4.60 17.88
CA LYS A 67 37.20 4.97 19.07
C LYS A 67 36.78 6.36 19.57
N GLY A 68 36.53 6.50 20.87
CA GLY A 68 36.07 7.74 21.48
C GLY A 68 34.59 8.07 21.30
N GLY A 69 33.75 7.12 20.93
CA GLY A 69 32.29 7.29 20.85
C GLY A 69 31.79 8.06 19.61
N LYS A 70 32.67 8.50 18.72
CA LYS A 70 32.31 9.20 17.47
C LYS A 70 31.68 8.22 16.49
N LEU A 71 30.70 8.70 15.72
CA LEU A 71 30.05 7.90 14.67
C LEU A 71 31.04 7.56 13.55
N ASN A 72 31.07 6.31 13.15
CA ASN A 72 31.91 5.81 12.05
C ASN A 72 31.12 5.78 10.74
N PHE A 73 30.87 6.97 10.18
CA PHE A 73 30.14 7.10 8.92
C PHE A 73 30.75 6.33 7.76
N LYS A 74 32.09 6.28 7.70
CA LYS A 74 32.80 5.53 6.64
C LYS A 74 32.41 4.05 6.65
N LYS A 75 32.45 3.42 7.86
CA LYS A 75 32.09 2.00 7.98
C LYS A 75 30.61 1.74 7.71
N MET A 76 29.71 2.63 8.18
CA MET A 76 28.28 2.54 7.90
C MET A 76 28.00 2.62 6.39
N LYS A 77 28.63 3.58 5.71
CA LYS A 77 28.52 3.74 4.26
C LYS A 77 29.01 2.51 3.50
N GLU A 78 30.17 1.98 3.83
CA GLU A 78 30.73 0.76 3.21
C GLU A 78 29.73 -0.42 3.29
N LEU A 79 29.09 -0.60 4.43
CA LEU A 79 28.11 -1.67 4.64
C LEU A 79 26.81 -1.44 3.84
N VAL A 80 26.33 -0.19 3.78
CA VAL A 80 25.16 0.14 2.97
C VAL A 80 25.46 -0.06 1.48
N ASP A 81 26.62 0.42 1.00
CA ASP A 81 27.03 0.25 -0.40
C ASP A 81 27.15 -1.23 -0.80
N GLU A 82 27.62 -2.10 0.13
CA GLU A 82 27.65 -3.56 -0.06
C GLU A 82 26.24 -4.12 -0.29
N LYS A 83 25.26 -3.75 0.56
CA LYS A 83 23.88 -4.22 0.44
C LYS A 83 23.16 -3.63 -0.77
N LEU A 84 23.39 -2.34 -1.11
CA LEU A 84 22.88 -1.73 -2.34
C LEU A 84 23.37 -2.46 -3.59
N LYS A 85 24.66 -2.85 -3.59
CA LYS A 85 25.25 -3.65 -4.69
C LYS A 85 24.62 -5.04 -4.78
N LEU A 86 24.35 -5.70 -3.65
CA LEU A 86 23.70 -7.03 -3.61
C LEU A 86 22.33 -7.00 -4.30
N ILE A 87 21.53 -5.94 -4.06
CA ILE A 87 20.21 -5.81 -4.66
C ILE A 87 20.22 -5.06 -6.00
N GLU A 88 21.40 -4.73 -6.54
CA GLU A 88 21.59 -3.99 -7.81
C GLU A 88 20.78 -2.68 -7.88
N SER A 89 20.85 -1.88 -6.81
CA SER A 89 20.19 -0.58 -6.76
C SER A 89 20.79 0.40 -7.78
N ASP A 90 19.92 1.28 -8.28
CA ASP A 90 20.27 2.35 -9.22
C ASP A 90 20.49 3.71 -8.53
N PHE A 91 20.60 3.73 -7.20
CA PHE A 91 20.88 4.91 -6.38
C PHE A 91 22.03 4.63 -5.40
N THR A 92 22.57 5.69 -4.79
CA THR A 92 23.74 5.63 -3.91
C THR A 92 23.41 5.86 -2.44
N SER A 93 24.28 5.40 -1.54
CA SER A 93 24.14 5.54 -0.09
C SER A 93 24.16 6.99 0.42
N ASP A 94 24.67 7.93 -0.35
CA ASP A 94 24.70 9.39 -0.03
C ASP A 94 23.44 10.13 -0.50
N GLN A 95 22.57 9.48 -1.26
CA GLN A 95 21.39 10.12 -1.83
C GLN A 95 20.35 10.36 -0.76
N GLN A 96 19.69 11.53 -0.80
CA GLN A 96 18.63 11.86 0.16
C GLN A 96 17.35 11.08 -0.11
N ILE A 97 16.68 10.63 0.93
CA ILE A 97 15.42 9.89 0.83
C ILE A 97 14.33 10.66 0.08
N SER A 98 14.29 11.99 0.27
CA SER A 98 13.29 12.85 -0.42
C SER A 98 13.41 12.82 -1.95
N SER A 99 14.59 12.52 -2.50
CA SER A 99 14.83 12.43 -3.95
C SER A 99 14.54 11.05 -4.54
N LEU A 100 14.27 10.04 -3.71
CA LEU A 100 14.04 8.67 -4.14
C LEU A 100 12.58 8.43 -4.52
N SER A 101 12.35 7.60 -5.54
CA SER A 101 11.03 7.08 -5.89
C SER A 101 10.48 6.17 -4.77
N VAL A 102 9.19 5.86 -4.82
CA VAL A 102 8.55 4.96 -3.84
C VAL A 102 9.23 3.60 -3.85
N GLY A 103 9.50 3.03 -5.02
CA GLY A 103 10.20 1.74 -5.15
C GLY A 103 11.65 1.78 -4.65
N GLN A 104 12.36 2.90 -4.83
CA GLN A 104 13.71 3.06 -4.28
C GLN A 104 13.69 3.16 -2.76
N ARG A 105 12.68 3.82 -2.16
CA ARG A 105 12.50 3.84 -0.70
C ARG A 105 12.23 2.45 -0.14
N GLU A 106 11.46 1.62 -0.85
CA GLU A 106 11.26 0.21 -0.51
C GLU A 106 12.59 -0.55 -0.49
N GLN A 107 13.45 -0.33 -1.47
CA GLN A 107 14.80 -0.91 -1.49
C GLN A 107 15.66 -0.43 -0.31
N VAL A 108 15.52 0.82 0.14
CA VAL A 108 16.20 1.32 1.36
C VAL A 108 15.76 0.53 2.59
N ALA A 109 14.47 0.26 2.74
CA ALA A 109 13.99 -0.56 3.86
C ALA A 109 14.51 -2.00 3.81
N ILE A 110 14.59 -2.58 2.60
CA ILE A 110 15.21 -3.90 2.41
C ILE A 110 16.69 -3.86 2.82
N VAL A 111 17.45 -2.86 2.38
CA VAL A 111 18.85 -2.68 2.77
C VAL A 111 18.99 -2.56 4.28
N THR A 112 18.15 -1.75 4.91
CA THR A 112 18.11 -1.56 6.37
C THR A 112 17.90 -2.91 7.10
N ALA A 113 16.95 -3.71 6.65
CA ALA A 113 16.71 -5.04 7.19
C ALA A 113 17.90 -6.00 6.97
N LEU A 114 18.53 -5.96 5.81
CA LEU A 114 19.67 -6.80 5.46
C LEU A 114 20.95 -6.46 6.24
N LEU A 115 21.11 -5.23 6.73
CA LEU A 115 22.24 -4.86 7.59
C LEU A 115 22.27 -5.63 8.92
N GLN A 116 21.14 -6.15 9.34
CA GLN A 116 21.01 -7.01 10.53
C GLN A 116 21.35 -8.47 10.25
N ASN A 117 21.72 -8.84 9.01
CA ASN A 117 21.95 -10.21 8.56
C ASN A 117 20.84 -11.19 8.99
N PRO A 118 19.57 -10.96 8.59
CA PRO A 118 18.45 -11.73 9.07
C PRO A 118 18.48 -13.16 8.53
N LYS A 119 18.08 -14.13 9.37
CA LYS A 119 17.72 -15.49 8.96
C LYS A 119 16.33 -15.52 8.33
N LEU A 120 15.44 -14.68 8.85
CA LEU A 120 14.04 -14.53 8.41
C LEU A 120 13.73 -13.07 8.12
N LEU A 121 13.31 -12.79 6.90
CA LEU A 121 12.81 -11.49 6.46
C LEU A 121 11.30 -11.56 6.27
N ILE A 122 10.56 -10.70 6.95
CA ILE A 122 9.11 -10.58 6.81
C ILE A 122 8.80 -9.34 5.98
N LEU A 123 8.03 -9.50 4.90
CA LEU A 123 7.54 -8.44 4.03
C LEU A 123 6.02 -8.34 4.20
N ASP A 124 5.53 -7.23 4.78
CA ASP A 124 4.10 -7.03 5.04
C ASP A 124 3.51 -6.05 4.01
N GLU A 125 2.83 -6.59 2.99
CA GLU A 125 2.21 -5.89 1.86
C GLU A 125 3.17 -4.91 1.14
N PRO A 126 4.36 -5.35 0.71
CA PRO A 126 5.41 -4.45 0.20
C PRO A 126 5.11 -3.83 -1.16
N THR A 127 4.05 -4.26 -1.85
CA THR A 127 3.70 -3.83 -3.21
C THR A 127 2.57 -2.82 -3.28
N ALA A 128 1.94 -2.48 -2.15
CA ALA A 128 0.71 -1.68 -2.10
C ALA A 128 0.80 -0.30 -2.81
N SER A 129 1.99 0.29 -2.87
CA SER A 129 2.23 1.60 -3.49
C SER A 129 3.20 1.56 -4.68
N LEU A 130 3.56 0.35 -5.15
CA LEU A 130 4.53 0.16 -6.23
C LEU A 130 3.88 0.07 -7.60
N SER A 131 4.54 0.62 -8.61
CA SER A 131 4.23 0.37 -10.01
C SER A 131 4.59 -1.06 -10.42
N SER A 132 4.01 -1.58 -11.51
CA SER A 132 4.31 -2.94 -12.01
C SER A 132 5.82 -3.14 -12.26
N ARG A 133 6.54 -2.13 -12.72
CA ARG A 133 7.99 -2.20 -12.95
C ARG A 133 8.78 -2.31 -11.64
N GLU A 134 8.34 -1.62 -10.59
CA GLU A 134 8.96 -1.68 -9.26
C GLU A 134 8.68 -3.03 -8.58
N ILE A 135 7.48 -3.60 -8.78
CA ILE A 135 7.14 -4.96 -8.33
C ILE A 135 8.06 -6.01 -8.95
N GLU A 136 8.33 -5.92 -10.27
CA GLU A 136 9.27 -6.81 -10.94
C GLU A 136 10.67 -6.73 -10.30
N LYS A 137 11.19 -5.53 -10.08
CA LYS A 137 12.47 -5.32 -9.39
C LYS A 137 12.47 -5.89 -7.98
N LEU A 138 11.39 -5.71 -7.21
CA LEU A 138 11.27 -6.29 -5.87
C LEU A 138 11.35 -7.81 -5.92
N PHE A 139 10.67 -8.46 -6.86
CA PHE A 139 10.71 -9.92 -7.02
C PHE A 139 12.10 -10.44 -7.40
N GLU A 140 12.82 -9.71 -8.24
CA GLU A 140 14.24 -10.02 -8.55
C GLU A 140 15.11 -9.96 -7.28
N VAL A 141 14.90 -8.91 -6.46
CA VAL A 141 15.60 -8.78 -5.16
C VAL A 141 15.28 -9.95 -4.23
N ILE A 142 14.00 -10.30 -4.06
CA ILE A 142 13.57 -11.44 -3.23
C ILE A 142 14.21 -12.75 -3.74
N GLY A 143 14.26 -12.95 -5.05
CA GLY A 143 14.90 -14.09 -5.67
C GLY A 143 16.41 -14.19 -5.39
N LYS A 144 17.11 -13.04 -5.33
CA LYS A 144 18.54 -12.98 -4.94
C LYS A 144 18.71 -13.32 -3.46
N LEU A 145 17.91 -12.75 -2.58
CA LEU A 145 17.96 -13.01 -1.15
C LEU A 145 17.73 -14.50 -0.84
N LYS A 146 16.77 -15.12 -1.53
CA LYS A 146 16.53 -16.57 -1.43
C LYS A 146 17.77 -17.38 -1.80
N LYS A 147 18.50 -17.00 -2.87
CA LYS A 147 19.76 -17.66 -3.28
C LYS A 147 20.89 -17.47 -2.24
N GLU A 148 20.90 -16.36 -1.53
CA GLU A 148 21.83 -16.06 -0.43
C GLU A 148 21.43 -16.76 0.89
N GLY A 149 20.37 -17.58 0.89
CA GLY A 149 19.93 -18.37 2.04
C GLY A 149 19.01 -17.62 3.02
N VAL A 150 18.52 -16.42 2.67
CA VAL A 150 17.54 -15.69 3.48
C VAL A 150 16.16 -16.32 3.31
N THR A 151 15.54 -16.74 4.42
CA THR A 151 14.15 -17.18 4.41
C THR A 151 13.21 -15.98 4.38
N VAL A 152 12.14 -16.04 3.59
CA VAL A 152 11.20 -14.91 3.42
C VAL A 152 9.79 -15.34 3.77
N ILE A 153 9.10 -14.56 4.61
CA ILE A 153 7.65 -14.58 4.76
C ILE A 153 7.10 -13.39 3.99
N TYR A 154 6.34 -13.68 2.94
CA TYR A 154 5.71 -12.67 2.10
C TYR A 154 4.21 -12.60 2.40
N ILE A 155 3.74 -11.45 2.87
CA ILE A 155 2.33 -11.23 3.21
C ILE A 155 1.74 -10.30 2.15
N SER A 156 0.74 -10.80 1.44
CA SER A 156 0.00 -10.03 0.44
C SER A 156 -1.47 -10.50 0.39
N HIS A 157 -2.32 -9.66 -0.15
CA HIS A 157 -3.67 -10.02 -0.58
C HIS A 157 -3.76 -10.18 -2.11
N HIS A 158 -2.67 -9.92 -2.82
CA HIS A 158 -2.54 -10.10 -4.27
C HIS A 158 -2.10 -11.53 -4.58
N LEU A 159 -3.05 -12.39 -4.96
CA LEU A 159 -2.76 -13.80 -5.22
C LEU A 159 -1.77 -14.02 -6.38
N ASP A 160 -1.77 -13.14 -7.39
CA ASP A 160 -0.83 -13.22 -8.51
C ASP A 160 0.62 -13.16 -8.04
N GLU A 161 0.91 -12.30 -7.06
CA GLU A 161 2.22 -12.18 -6.44
C GLU A 161 2.58 -13.45 -5.66
N ILE A 162 1.66 -13.90 -4.80
CA ILE A 162 1.84 -15.10 -3.96
C ILE A 162 2.19 -16.31 -4.84
N PHE A 163 1.38 -16.60 -5.85
CA PHE A 163 1.59 -17.75 -6.74
C PHE A 163 2.87 -17.67 -7.56
N ARG A 164 3.42 -16.47 -7.73
CA ARG A 164 4.60 -16.23 -8.52
C ARG A 164 5.91 -16.42 -7.75
N ILE A 165 5.96 -16.03 -6.47
CA ILE A 165 7.23 -15.94 -5.73
C ILE A 165 7.35 -16.91 -4.57
N THR A 166 6.25 -17.54 -4.10
CA THR A 166 6.27 -18.38 -2.93
C THR A 166 6.37 -19.87 -3.26
N ASP A 167 7.00 -20.64 -2.39
CA ASP A 167 7.08 -22.11 -2.47
C ASP A 167 5.88 -22.76 -1.74
N SER A 168 5.36 -22.09 -0.71
CA SER A 168 4.21 -22.56 0.07
C SER A 168 3.31 -21.41 0.47
N ILE A 169 2.01 -21.69 0.63
CA ILE A 169 0.98 -20.75 0.98
C ILE A 169 0.29 -21.19 2.26
N THR A 170 0.35 -20.35 3.30
CA THR A 170 -0.44 -20.53 4.54
C THR A 170 -1.64 -19.59 4.51
N VAL A 171 -2.83 -20.17 4.56
CA VAL A 171 -4.08 -19.39 4.54
C VAL A 171 -4.57 -19.12 5.96
N LEU A 172 -4.82 -17.84 6.26
CA LEU A 172 -5.38 -17.38 7.53
C LEU A 172 -6.74 -16.72 7.29
N ARG A 173 -7.76 -17.16 8.03
CA ARG A 173 -9.11 -16.58 8.04
C ARG A 173 -9.62 -16.50 9.49
N ASP A 174 -10.17 -15.35 9.87
CA ASP A 174 -10.74 -15.11 11.21
C ASP A 174 -9.78 -15.51 12.34
N SER A 175 -8.51 -15.11 12.20
CA SER A 175 -7.40 -15.43 13.12
C SER A 175 -7.08 -16.93 13.29
N ARG A 176 -7.61 -17.79 12.42
CA ARG A 176 -7.36 -19.23 12.42
C ARG A 176 -6.61 -19.66 11.15
N MET A 177 -5.68 -20.58 11.30
CA MET A 177 -5.02 -21.22 10.17
C MET A 177 -6.00 -22.18 9.49
N GLN A 178 -6.16 -22.03 8.18
CA GLN A 178 -7.00 -22.91 7.34
C GLN A 178 -6.20 -24.05 6.72
N GLY A 179 -4.87 -23.89 6.64
CA GLY A 179 -3.94 -24.88 6.12
C GLY A 179 -2.70 -24.24 5.52
N THR A 180 -1.68 -25.09 5.32
CA THR A 180 -0.47 -24.75 4.57
C THR A 180 -0.34 -25.71 3.40
N PHE A 181 -0.09 -25.20 2.20
CA PHE A 181 -0.10 -25.94 0.95
C PHE A 181 1.15 -25.59 0.13
N SER A 182 1.69 -26.53 -0.63
CA SER A 182 2.65 -26.20 -1.68
C SER A 182 1.98 -25.33 -2.73
N THR A 183 2.64 -24.27 -3.17
CA THR A 183 2.09 -23.34 -4.19
C THR A 183 1.74 -24.06 -5.48
N GLU A 184 2.51 -25.10 -5.86
CA GLU A 184 2.27 -25.91 -7.05
C GLU A 184 1.04 -26.82 -6.91
N SER A 185 0.64 -27.19 -5.69
CA SER A 185 -0.42 -28.18 -5.42
C SER A 185 -1.80 -27.59 -5.18
N ILE A 186 -1.91 -26.28 -4.98
CA ILE A 186 -3.18 -25.61 -4.69
C ILE A 186 -3.60 -24.64 -5.79
N SER A 187 -4.87 -24.63 -6.15
CA SER A 187 -5.38 -23.67 -7.12
C SER A 187 -5.72 -22.31 -6.49
N ARG A 188 -5.72 -21.23 -7.30
CA ARG A 188 -6.17 -19.90 -6.85
C ARG A 188 -7.60 -19.92 -6.31
N LYS A 189 -8.48 -20.71 -6.93
CA LYS A 189 -9.88 -20.84 -6.49
C LYS A 189 -9.96 -21.45 -5.10
N ASP A 190 -9.15 -22.46 -4.81
CA ASP A 190 -9.13 -23.11 -3.50
C ASP A 190 -8.59 -22.15 -2.42
N VAL A 191 -7.51 -21.41 -2.71
CA VAL A 191 -6.99 -20.39 -1.78
C VAL A 191 -8.05 -19.35 -1.45
N VAL A 192 -8.76 -18.83 -2.47
CA VAL A 192 -9.83 -17.85 -2.27
C VAL A 192 -10.98 -18.45 -1.48
N SER A 193 -11.40 -19.68 -1.76
CA SER A 193 -12.45 -20.40 -1.01
C SER A 193 -12.07 -20.55 0.46
N LEU A 194 -10.82 -20.92 0.76
CA LEU A 194 -10.30 -21.00 2.12
C LEU A 194 -10.26 -19.63 2.82
N MET A 195 -9.89 -18.56 2.10
CA MET A 195 -9.88 -17.19 2.64
C MET A 195 -11.26 -16.68 3.02
N ILE A 196 -12.30 -17.02 2.23
CA ILE A 196 -13.66 -16.50 2.41
C ILE A 196 -14.54 -17.47 3.19
N GLY A 197 -14.29 -18.76 3.12
CA GLY A 197 -15.06 -19.78 3.81
C GLY A 197 -16.35 -20.19 3.13
N LYS A 198 -16.52 -19.86 1.87
CA LYS A 198 -17.65 -20.26 1.03
C LYS A 198 -17.13 -20.76 -0.32
N GLU A 199 -17.82 -21.72 -0.90
CA GLU A 199 -17.58 -22.04 -2.32
C GLU A 199 -17.83 -20.80 -3.17
N LEU A 200 -16.94 -20.57 -4.12
CA LEU A 200 -17.03 -19.48 -5.10
C LEU A 200 -18.16 -19.79 -6.12
N LYS A 201 -19.40 -19.62 -5.69
CA LYS A 201 -20.53 -19.48 -6.59
C LYS A 201 -20.77 -17.99 -6.76
N ASP A 202 -20.33 -17.44 -7.88
CA ASP A 202 -20.49 -16.03 -8.29
C ASP A 202 -20.01 -14.98 -7.27
N PHE A 203 -18.70 -14.64 -7.37
CA PHE A 203 -18.09 -13.61 -6.49
C PHE A 203 -18.66 -12.22 -6.72
N TYR A 204 -19.10 -11.93 -7.92
CA TYR A 204 -19.74 -10.69 -8.32
C TYR A 204 -20.91 -11.03 -9.25
N PRO A 205 -22.09 -11.38 -8.71
CA PRO A 205 -23.26 -11.55 -9.56
C PRO A 205 -23.48 -10.21 -10.28
N LYS A 206 -23.20 -10.19 -11.57
CA LYS A 206 -23.53 -9.04 -12.40
C LYS A 206 -25.03 -9.11 -12.66
N GLU A 207 -25.79 -8.35 -11.85
CA GLU A 207 -27.20 -8.15 -12.15
C GLU A 207 -27.34 -7.32 -13.41
N GLU A 208 -28.24 -7.71 -14.30
CA GLU A 208 -28.58 -6.92 -15.48
C GLU A 208 -29.31 -5.66 -15.04
N ALA A 209 -28.61 -4.52 -15.07
CA ALA A 209 -29.21 -3.22 -14.82
C ALA A 209 -29.91 -2.72 -16.09
N VAL A 210 -31.06 -2.11 -15.93
CA VAL A 210 -31.71 -1.38 -17.00
C VAL A 210 -30.92 -0.08 -17.24
N ILE A 211 -30.20 -0.04 -18.36
CA ILE A 211 -29.40 1.12 -18.74
C ILE A 211 -30.34 2.17 -19.37
N GLY A 212 -30.38 3.33 -18.78
CA GLY A 212 -31.20 4.46 -19.23
C GLY A 212 -30.45 5.49 -20.07
N ASP A 213 -30.95 6.72 -20.08
CA ASP A 213 -30.37 7.86 -20.80
C ASP A 213 -29.01 8.30 -20.22
N THR A 214 -28.27 9.06 -21.03
CA THR A 214 -26.99 9.65 -20.61
C THR A 214 -27.24 10.70 -19.50
N VAL A 215 -26.60 10.49 -18.35
CA VAL A 215 -26.69 11.40 -17.19
C VAL A 215 -25.48 12.29 -17.05
N LEU A 216 -24.30 11.83 -17.53
CA LEU A 216 -23.07 12.60 -17.48
C LEU A 216 -22.39 12.53 -18.84
N GLU A 217 -22.00 13.69 -19.36
CA GLU A 217 -21.19 13.82 -20.56
C GLU A 217 -19.95 14.66 -20.22
N VAL A 218 -18.78 14.12 -20.56
CA VAL A 218 -17.49 14.76 -20.40
C VAL A 218 -16.87 14.87 -21.78
N GLU A 219 -16.52 16.07 -22.23
CA GLU A 219 -16.03 16.35 -23.57
C GLU A 219 -14.76 17.20 -23.50
N ASP A 220 -13.65 16.66 -23.99
CA ASP A 220 -12.33 17.31 -24.13
C ASP A 220 -11.87 18.06 -22.89
N VAL A 221 -12.01 17.45 -21.71
CA VAL A 221 -11.63 18.07 -20.43
C VAL A 221 -10.12 18.05 -20.28
N TYR A 222 -9.57 19.23 -19.99
CA TYR A 222 -8.17 19.45 -19.63
C TYR A 222 -8.08 20.02 -18.22
N SER A 223 -7.22 19.44 -17.36
CA SER A 223 -6.97 19.91 -16.00
C SER A 223 -5.54 19.58 -15.56
N GLY A 224 -4.95 20.42 -14.72
CA GLY A 224 -3.60 20.21 -14.22
C GLY A 224 -2.58 19.97 -15.38
N THR A 225 -1.71 19.00 -15.19
CA THR A 225 -0.72 18.56 -16.18
C THR A 225 -1.03 17.17 -16.75
N LEU A 226 -1.86 16.40 -16.07
CA LEU A 226 -2.13 14.98 -16.37
C LEU A 226 -3.39 14.78 -17.20
N VAL A 227 -4.43 15.59 -17.02
CA VAL A 227 -5.69 15.47 -17.79
C VAL A 227 -5.54 16.17 -19.13
N LYS A 228 -5.59 15.41 -20.23
CA LYS A 228 -5.32 15.89 -21.58
C LYS A 228 -6.41 15.42 -22.55
N GLY A 229 -7.59 16.07 -22.52
CA GLY A 229 -8.69 15.76 -23.41
C GLY A 229 -9.50 14.55 -22.99
N ALA A 230 -9.81 14.42 -21.71
CA ALA A 230 -10.66 13.33 -21.22
C ALA A 230 -12.10 13.49 -21.77
N SER A 231 -12.61 12.41 -22.40
CA SER A 231 -13.94 12.38 -22.98
C SER A 231 -14.59 11.03 -22.73
N PHE A 232 -15.79 11.04 -22.15
CA PHE A 232 -16.60 9.84 -21.92
C PHE A 232 -18.05 10.22 -21.60
N LYS A 233 -18.94 9.23 -21.67
CA LYS A 233 -20.35 9.38 -21.26
C LYS A 233 -20.71 8.29 -20.26
N LEU A 234 -21.61 8.63 -19.33
CA LEU A 234 -22.17 7.72 -18.34
C LEU A 234 -23.69 7.75 -18.44
N ARG A 235 -24.30 6.60 -18.50
CA ARG A 235 -25.75 6.43 -18.57
C ARG A 235 -26.33 6.07 -17.20
N ARG A 236 -27.58 6.33 -17.02
CA ARG A 236 -28.31 5.98 -15.78
C ARG A 236 -28.27 4.46 -15.56
N GLY A 237 -27.91 4.03 -14.36
CA GLY A 237 -27.77 2.60 -14.02
C GLY A 237 -26.50 1.94 -14.57
N GLU A 238 -25.60 2.68 -15.23
CA GLU A 238 -24.33 2.16 -15.76
C GLU A 238 -23.21 2.25 -14.71
N ILE A 239 -22.35 1.25 -14.69
CA ILE A 239 -21.05 1.30 -13.99
C ILE A 239 -19.97 1.46 -15.04
N LEU A 240 -19.38 2.64 -15.13
CA LEU A 240 -18.27 2.93 -16.05
C LEU A 240 -16.92 2.69 -15.36
N GLY A 241 -16.11 1.80 -15.92
CA GLY A 241 -14.73 1.56 -15.45
C GLY A 241 -13.74 2.47 -16.17
N LEU A 242 -12.93 3.23 -15.42
CA LEU A 242 -11.81 4.00 -15.95
C LEU A 242 -10.51 3.28 -15.64
N ALA A 243 -9.89 2.65 -16.63
CA ALA A 243 -8.64 1.91 -16.50
C ALA A 243 -7.44 2.73 -17.00
N GLY A 244 -6.27 2.53 -16.39
CA GLY A 244 -5.02 3.19 -16.79
C GLY A 244 -3.92 2.96 -15.77
N LEU A 245 -2.67 3.19 -16.17
CA LEU A 245 -1.51 3.11 -15.27
C LEU A 245 -1.50 4.27 -14.25
N VAL A 246 -0.64 4.15 -13.23
CA VAL A 246 -0.36 5.25 -12.30
C VAL A 246 0.09 6.49 -13.09
N GLY A 247 -0.49 7.65 -12.75
CA GLY A 247 -0.21 8.89 -13.47
C GLY A 247 -0.98 9.07 -14.80
N ALA A 248 -1.95 8.20 -15.12
CA ALA A 248 -2.77 8.32 -16.33
C ALA A 248 -3.85 9.43 -16.24
N GLY A 249 -3.97 10.15 -15.15
CA GLY A 249 -4.90 11.26 -14.98
C GLY A 249 -6.32 10.86 -14.60
N ARG A 250 -6.56 9.60 -14.14
CA ARG A 250 -7.90 9.13 -13.77
C ARG A 250 -8.46 9.89 -12.57
N THR A 251 -7.72 9.91 -11.48
CA THR A 251 -8.10 10.60 -10.23
C THR A 251 -8.23 12.10 -10.47
N GLU A 252 -7.27 12.69 -11.18
CA GLU A 252 -7.25 14.12 -11.51
C GLU A 252 -8.46 14.53 -12.37
N THR A 253 -8.93 13.64 -13.26
CA THR A 253 -10.16 13.86 -14.01
C THR A 253 -11.37 13.93 -13.08
N MET A 254 -11.46 13.01 -12.11
CA MET A 254 -12.56 13.04 -11.13
C MET A 254 -12.48 14.26 -10.21
N LEU A 255 -11.28 14.64 -9.76
CA LEU A 255 -11.06 15.83 -8.94
C LEU A 255 -11.45 17.11 -9.68
N ALA A 256 -11.19 17.19 -10.99
CA ALA A 256 -11.64 18.31 -11.82
C ALA A 256 -13.17 18.36 -11.91
N MET A 257 -13.83 17.22 -12.10
CA MET A 257 -15.30 17.14 -12.12
C MET A 257 -15.94 17.38 -10.74
N TYR A 258 -15.21 17.09 -9.67
CA TYR A 258 -15.67 17.35 -8.31
C TYR A 258 -15.40 18.77 -7.81
N GLY A 259 -14.71 19.60 -8.61
CA GLY A 259 -14.41 20.99 -8.28
C GLY A 259 -13.26 21.20 -7.28
N VAL A 260 -12.42 20.17 -7.08
CA VAL A 260 -11.16 20.28 -6.32
C VAL A 260 -10.07 20.89 -7.19
N GLU A 261 -9.95 20.40 -8.44
CA GLU A 261 -9.06 20.98 -9.43
C GLU A 261 -9.83 21.82 -10.46
N LYS A 262 -9.18 22.88 -10.94
CA LYS A 262 -9.77 23.75 -11.94
C LYS A 262 -9.67 23.14 -13.34
N MET A 263 -10.79 22.97 -14.03
CA MET A 263 -10.80 22.67 -15.46
C MET A 263 -10.19 23.85 -16.24
N LYS A 264 -9.24 23.56 -17.15
CA LYS A 264 -8.63 24.54 -18.05
C LYS A 264 -9.46 24.76 -19.31
N SER A 265 -10.01 23.66 -19.84
CA SER A 265 -10.91 23.66 -21.01
C SER A 265 -11.71 22.37 -21.03
N GLY A 266 -12.64 22.28 -21.98
CA GLY A 266 -13.57 21.17 -22.12
C GLY A 266 -14.96 21.52 -21.57
N GLN A 267 -15.86 20.54 -21.62
CA GLN A 267 -17.23 20.70 -21.19
C GLN A 267 -17.69 19.47 -20.42
N VAL A 268 -18.44 19.72 -19.33
CA VAL A 268 -19.15 18.67 -18.59
C VAL A 268 -20.63 19.02 -18.58
N LYS A 269 -21.49 18.01 -18.75
CA LYS A 269 -22.94 18.16 -18.64
C LYS A 269 -23.50 17.08 -17.72
N ILE A 270 -24.45 17.47 -16.86
CA ILE A 270 -25.25 16.55 -16.05
C ILE A 270 -26.71 16.69 -16.49
N ASP A 271 -27.37 15.59 -16.85
CA ASP A 271 -28.73 15.56 -17.41
C ASP A 271 -28.90 16.59 -18.54
N GLY A 272 -27.92 16.68 -19.44
CA GLY A 272 -27.88 17.61 -20.58
C GLY A 272 -27.60 19.07 -20.25
N LYS A 273 -27.44 19.43 -18.96
CA LYS A 273 -27.17 20.83 -18.53
C LYS A 273 -25.67 21.02 -18.30
N PRO A 274 -25.12 22.17 -18.75
CA PRO A 274 -23.72 22.49 -18.47
C PRO A 274 -23.41 22.46 -16.96
N PHE A 275 -22.30 21.85 -16.60
CA PHE A 275 -21.85 21.70 -15.22
C PHE A 275 -20.35 22.03 -15.11
N ALA A 276 -20.02 23.01 -14.28
CA ALA A 276 -18.63 23.43 -14.04
C ALA A 276 -18.48 23.85 -12.58
N PRO A 277 -18.34 22.88 -11.67
CA PRO A 277 -18.27 23.16 -10.24
C PRO A 277 -16.96 23.90 -9.92
N LYS A 278 -17.04 24.86 -9.03
CA LYS A 278 -15.88 25.60 -8.49
C LYS A 278 -15.46 25.06 -7.12
N THR A 279 -16.33 24.28 -6.50
CA THR A 279 -16.11 23.70 -5.17
C THR A 279 -16.72 22.31 -5.07
N PRO A 280 -16.19 21.43 -4.20
CA PRO A 280 -16.80 20.14 -3.89
C PRO A 280 -18.26 20.22 -3.43
N LEU A 281 -18.63 21.28 -2.71
CA LEU A 281 -19.99 21.49 -2.24
C LEU A 281 -20.98 21.68 -3.41
N GLU A 282 -20.57 22.39 -4.45
CA GLU A 282 -21.38 22.53 -5.67
C GLU A 282 -21.58 21.20 -6.38
N ALA A 283 -20.53 20.35 -6.42
CA ALA A 283 -20.62 19.01 -6.99
C ALA A 283 -21.54 18.10 -6.17
N CYS A 284 -21.43 18.12 -4.84
CA CYS A 284 -22.34 17.40 -3.95
C CYS A 284 -23.80 17.82 -4.15
N ARG A 285 -24.08 19.11 -4.24
CA ARG A 285 -25.43 19.64 -4.48
C ARG A 285 -26.00 19.26 -5.86
N ALA A 286 -25.13 19.02 -6.84
CA ALA A 286 -25.49 18.49 -8.15
C ALA A 286 -25.69 16.97 -8.17
N GLY A 287 -25.49 16.28 -7.02
CA GLY A 287 -25.68 14.84 -6.89
C GLY A 287 -24.44 14.00 -7.19
N ILE A 288 -23.25 14.60 -7.27
CA ILE A 288 -21.98 13.87 -7.41
C ILE A 288 -21.42 13.58 -6.03
N ALA A 289 -21.13 12.31 -5.73
CA ALA A 289 -20.36 11.90 -4.57
C ALA A 289 -18.98 11.38 -5.01
N PHE A 290 -17.95 11.66 -4.22
CA PHE A 290 -16.58 11.23 -4.48
C PHE A 290 -16.03 10.45 -3.28
N ILE A 291 -15.49 9.26 -3.55
CA ILE A 291 -14.79 8.44 -2.55
C ILE A 291 -13.32 8.45 -2.95
N PRO A 292 -12.43 9.09 -2.17
CA PRO A 292 -11.01 9.19 -2.50
C PRO A 292 -10.27 7.87 -2.26
N GLU A 293 -9.11 7.71 -2.90
CA GLU A 293 -8.21 6.58 -2.71
C GLU A 293 -7.57 6.62 -1.31
N ASP A 294 -7.05 7.77 -0.90
CA ASP A 294 -6.47 7.97 0.43
C ASP A 294 -7.55 8.29 1.48
N ARG A 295 -8.13 7.22 2.03
CA ARG A 295 -9.17 7.35 3.05
C ARG A 295 -8.71 8.06 4.32
N ARG A 296 -7.41 7.96 4.69
CA ARG A 296 -6.89 8.52 5.95
C ARG A 296 -6.69 10.03 5.88
N ASN A 297 -6.19 10.52 4.75
CA ASN A 297 -5.87 11.94 4.58
C ASN A 297 -6.99 12.72 3.89
N GLU A 298 -7.82 12.05 3.07
CA GLU A 298 -8.82 12.70 2.22
C GLU A 298 -10.26 12.23 2.49
N GLY A 299 -10.44 11.02 3.05
CA GLY A 299 -11.77 10.40 3.16
C GLY A 299 -12.44 10.54 4.52
N ILE A 300 -11.68 10.64 5.62
CA ILE A 300 -12.22 10.69 6.98
C ILE A 300 -11.45 11.67 7.87
N VAL A 301 -12.13 12.25 8.86
CA VAL A 301 -11.52 12.99 9.96
C VAL A 301 -11.29 12.02 11.11
N SER A 302 -10.04 11.58 11.29
CA SER A 302 -9.67 10.49 12.21
C SER A 302 -9.97 10.78 13.70
N GLN A 303 -10.11 12.06 14.08
CA GLN A 303 -10.46 12.48 15.44
C GLN A 303 -11.96 12.49 15.71
N MET A 304 -12.79 12.40 14.68
CA MET A 304 -14.25 12.36 14.78
C MET A 304 -14.76 10.91 14.86
N ASP A 305 -15.87 10.72 15.52
CA ASP A 305 -16.54 9.42 15.54
C ASP A 305 -17.22 9.10 14.19
N ILE A 306 -17.82 7.92 14.11
CA ILE A 306 -18.47 7.45 12.87
C ILE A 306 -19.69 8.31 12.52
N ALA A 307 -20.50 8.71 13.51
CA ALA A 307 -21.69 9.50 13.27
C ALA A 307 -21.34 10.91 12.78
N GLU A 308 -20.32 11.52 13.38
CA GLU A 308 -19.79 12.82 12.97
C GLU A 308 -19.24 12.77 11.54
N ASN A 309 -18.43 11.76 11.20
CA ASN A 309 -17.90 11.58 9.83
C ASN A 309 -19.03 11.37 8.81
N LEU A 310 -20.05 10.55 9.12
CA LEU A 310 -21.16 10.29 8.22
C LEU A 310 -22.02 11.54 7.99
N SER A 311 -22.19 12.39 9.00
CA SER A 311 -23.02 13.58 8.91
C SER A 311 -22.28 14.81 8.37
N LEU A 312 -20.94 14.81 8.34
CA LEU A 312 -20.13 15.97 7.99
C LEU A 312 -20.49 16.61 6.65
N ALA A 313 -20.69 15.79 5.60
CA ALA A 313 -21.05 16.27 4.27
C ALA A 313 -22.51 16.76 4.16
N SER A 314 -23.36 16.49 5.15
CA SER A 314 -24.77 16.83 5.18
C SER A 314 -25.17 17.74 6.36
N THR A 315 -24.19 18.34 7.02
CA THR A 315 -24.40 19.21 8.19
C THR A 315 -25.41 20.34 7.93
N ASP A 316 -25.42 20.90 6.75
CA ASP A 316 -26.39 21.94 6.33
C ASP A 316 -27.84 21.48 6.42
N LEU A 317 -28.11 20.17 6.27
CA LEU A 317 -29.46 19.60 6.36
C LEU A 317 -29.97 19.51 7.81
N TRP A 318 -29.06 19.44 8.76
CA TRP A 318 -29.36 19.25 10.19
C TRP A 318 -29.20 20.53 11.00
N ALA A 319 -28.46 21.53 10.48
CA ALA A 319 -28.22 22.80 11.15
C ALA A 319 -29.50 23.67 11.15
N ARG A 320 -29.93 24.09 12.32
CA ARG A 320 -30.95 25.10 12.49
C ARG A 320 -30.29 26.42 12.88
N LYS A 321 -30.41 27.45 12.04
CA LYS A 321 -29.80 28.79 12.26
C LYS A 321 -28.28 28.73 12.55
N GLY A 322 -27.56 27.81 11.90
CA GLY A 322 -26.12 27.67 12.07
C GLY A 322 -25.70 26.92 13.36
N ILE A 323 -26.62 26.27 14.03
CA ILE A 323 -26.38 25.44 15.22
C ILE A 323 -26.77 23.98 14.87
N ILE A 324 -25.87 23.05 15.09
CA ILE A 324 -26.07 21.59 14.92
C ILE A 324 -26.59 21.02 16.23
#